data_f3a599eefb2f46a31db7437c5a0fdf12
#
_entry.id   f3a599eefb2f46a31db7437c5a0fdf12
#
_cell.length_a   1.000
_cell.length_b   1.000
_cell.length_c   1.000
_cell.angle_alpha   90.00
_cell.angle_beta   90.00
_cell.angle_gamma   90.00
#
_symmetry.space_group_name_H-M   'P 1'
#
loop_
_entity.id
_entity.type
_entity.pdbx_description
1 polymer ?
#
loop_
_entity_poly.entity_id
_entity_poly.type
_entity_poly.pdbx_seq_one_letter_code
_entity_poly.pdbx_strand_id
1 'polypeptide(L)'
;EFAPSSRDSFLSSANAIALQTAEGSSRNKSQFLYYMKLAKSSVRECVVYTELARRLDVFAPEDYEFSRNQLMELTKMIGSLISSIQRSIGNLSPAERDDVDMDPVL
;
A
#
# COMPACT_ATOMS: atom_id res chain seq x y z
N GLU A 1 -1.18 -14.84 -22.68
CA GLU A 1 -2.20 -13.81 -22.56
C GLU A 1 -2.51 -13.50 -21.09
N PHE A 2 -2.74 -12.24 -20.81
CA PHE A 2 -3.05 -11.81 -19.45
C PHE A 2 -4.49 -12.21 -19.14
N ALA A 3 -4.68 -13.20 -18.29
CA ALA A 3 -5.98 -13.77 -18.01
C ALA A 3 -6.94 -12.73 -17.40
N PRO A 4 -8.24 -12.80 -17.70
CA PRO A 4 -9.21 -11.90 -17.06
C PRO A 4 -9.15 -11.95 -15.53
N SER A 5 -8.90 -13.12 -14.95
CA SER A 5 -8.75 -13.25 -13.50
C SER A 5 -7.54 -12.48 -12.97
N SER A 6 -6.45 -12.43 -13.75
CA SER A 6 -5.25 -11.66 -13.37
C SER A 6 -5.53 -10.15 -13.43
N ARG A 7 -6.30 -9.71 -14.45
CA ARG A 7 -6.69 -8.31 -14.54
C ARG A 7 -7.58 -7.91 -13.38
N ASP A 8 -8.53 -8.75 -13.02
CA ASP A 8 -9.43 -8.50 -11.89
C ASP A 8 -8.65 -8.43 -10.58
N SER A 9 -7.67 -9.31 -10.41
CA SER A 9 -6.79 -9.30 -9.23
C SER A 9 -5.95 -8.02 -9.19
N PHE A 10 -5.44 -7.57 -10.34
CA PHE A 10 -4.69 -6.32 -10.43
C PHE A 10 -5.57 -5.14 -9.99
N LEU A 11 -6.78 -5.05 -10.54
CA LEU A 11 -7.70 -3.97 -10.18
C LEU A 11 -8.10 -4.02 -8.71
N SER A 12 -8.32 -5.23 -8.18
CA SER A 12 -8.63 -5.42 -6.77
C SER A 12 -7.48 -4.93 -5.88
N SER A 13 -6.24 -5.29 -6.22
CA SER A 13 -5.06 -4.84 -5.47
C SER A 13 -4.88 -3.33 -5.57
N ALA A 14 -5.11 -2.75 -6.74
CA ALA A 14 -5.01 -1.31 -6.93
C ALA A 14 -6.06 -0.56 -6.09
N ASN A 15 -7.30 -1.06 -6.09
CA ASN A 15 -8.37 -0.47 -5.27
C ASN A 15 -8.07 -0.61 -3.78
N ALA A 16 -7.45 -1.73 -3.39
CA ALA A 16 -7.10 -1.97 -1.98
C ALA A 16 -6.13 -0.92 -1.46
N ILE A 17 -5.21 -0.42 -2.28
CA ILE A 17 -4.27 0.63 -1.88
C ILE A 17 -5.04 1.86 -1.38
N ALA A 18 -6.00 2.33 -2.17
CA ALA A 18 -6.79 3.51 -1.84
C ALA A 18 -7.67 3.27 -0.61
N LEU A 19 -8.34 2.12 -0.56
CA LEU A 19 -9.23 1.78 0.54
C LEU A 19 -8.48 1.64 1.86
N GLN A 20 -7.33 0.98 1.85
CA GLN A 20 -6.50 0.79 3.04
C GLN A 20 -5.93 2.12 3.53
N THR A 21 -5.53 3.00 2.62
CA THR A 21 -5.04 4.32 2.97
C THR A 21 -6.14 5.15 3.61
N ALA A 22 -7.32 5.16 3.01
CA ALA A 22 -8.47 5.91 3.55
C ALA A 22 -8.90 5.38 4.92
N GLU A 23 -8.96 4.05 5.07
CA GLU A 23 -9.37 3.44 6.33
C GLU A 23 -8.34 3.75 7.43
N GLY A 24 -7.05 3.62 7.11
CA GLY A 24 -6.00 3.88 8.08
C GLY A 24 -5.95 5.32 8.55
N SER A 25 -6.20 6.27 7.66
CA SER A 25 -6.08 7.69 7.98
C SER A 25 -7.13 8.15 9.00
N SER A 26 -8.21 7.39 9.19
CA SER A 26 -9.25 7.71 10.16
C SER A 26 -9.04 7.04 11.52
N ARG A 27 -7.94 6.33 11.69
CA ARG A 27 -7.64 5.53 12.87
C ARG A 27 -6.53 6.14 13.71
N ASN A 28 -6.24 5.52 14.87
CA ASN A 28 -5.10 5.92 15.68
C ASN A 28 -3.79 5.53 14.97
N LYS A 29 -2.66 5.96 15.55
CA LYS A 29 -1.35 5.78 14.90
C LYS A 29 -0.98 4.32 14.69
N SER A 30 -1.26 3.46 15.67
CA SER A 30 -0.94 2.04 15.57
C SER A 30 -1.74 1.38 14.44
N GLN A 31 -3.02 1.68 14.36
CA GLN A 31 -3.90 1.16 13.31
C GLN A 31 -3.54 1.74 11.95
N PHE A 32 -3.19 3.03 11.90
CA PHE A 32 -2.74 3.68 10.67
C PHE A 32 -1.50 2.97 10.13
N LEU A 33 -0.55 2.67 11.02
CA LEU A 33 0.66 1.93 10.64
C LEU A 33 0.30 0.57 10.05
N TYR A 34 -0.63 -0.15 10.68
CA TYR A 34 -1.09 -1.44 10.20
C TYR A 34 -1.65 -1.34 8.78
N TYR A 35 -2.54 -0.36 8.55
CA TYR A 35 -3.14 -0.16 7.22
C TYR A 35 -2.13 0.28 6.18
N MET A 36 -1.12 1.05 6.57
CA MET A 36 -0.06 1.45 5.64
C MET A 36 0.80 0.26 5.22
N LYS A 37 1.03 -0.67 6.13
CA LYS A 37 1.75 -1.91 5.79
C LYS A 37 0.92 -2.79 4.87
N LEU A 38 -0.40 -2.84 5.05
CA LEU A 38 -1.29 -3.53 4.11
C LEU A 38 -1.26 -2.87 2.73
N ALA A 39 -1.31 -1.55 2.69
CA ALA A 39 -1.24 -0.81 1.44
C ALA A 39 0.08 -1.09 0.71
N LYS A 40 1.18 -1.16 1.45
CA LYS A 40 2.49 -1.50 0.89
C LYS A 40 2.48 -2.88 0.23
N SER A 41 1.83 -3.85 0.87
CA SER A 41 1.69 -5.19 0.28
C SER A 41 0.86 -5.16 -1.00
N SER A 42 -0.22 -4.36 -1.01
CA SER A 42 -1.05 -4.21 -2.21
C SER A 42 -0.27 -3.57 -3.36
N VAL A 43 0.62 -2.60 -3.07
CA VAL A 43 1.49 -2.00 -4.08
C VAL A 43 2.43 -3.07 -4.66
N ARG A 44 3.00 -3.92 -3.81
CA ARG A 44 3.87 -5.01 -4.28
C ARG A 44 3.13 -5.97 -5.21
N GLU A 45 1.89 -6.29 -4.90
CA GLU A 45 1.06 -7.12 -5.78
C GLU A 45 0.86 -6.46 -7.13
N CYS A 46 0.59 -5.15 -7.14
CA CYS A 46 0.44 -4.40 -8.39
C CYS A 46 1.73 -4.40 -9.20
N VAL A 47 2.90 -4.32 -8.55
CA VAL A 47 4.19 -4.41 -9.25
C VAL A 47 4.33 -5.77 -9.93
N VAL A 48 3.95 -6.84 -9.25
CA VAL A 48 4.01 -8.19 -9.84
C VAL A 48 3.11 -8.29 -11.07
N TYR A 49 1.87 -7.79 -10.97
CA TYR A 49 0.95 -7.84 -12.11
C TYR A 49 1.43 -6.96 -13.27
N THR A 50 2.04 -5.82 -12.97
CA THR A 50 2.61 -4.95 -14.01
C THR A 50 3.74 -5.67 -14.76
N GLU A 51 4.63 -6.36 -14.02
CA GLU A 51 5.69 -7.13 -14.65
C GLU A 51 5.16 -8.31 -15.43
N LEU A 52 4.14 -8.99 -14.93
CA LEU A 52 3.51 -10.09 -15.63
C LEU A 52 2.91 -9.62 -16.95
N ALA A 53 2.19 -8.50 -16.91
CA ALA A 53 1.57 -7.93 -18.12
C ALA A 53 2.63 -7.55 -19.15
N ARG A 54 3.78 -7.04 -18.71
CA ARG A 54 4.89 -6.72 -19.60
C ARG A 54 5.42 -7.99 -20.28
N ARG A 55 5.66 -9.04 -19.49
CA ARG A 55 6.22 -10.30 -20.01
C ARG A 55 5.27 -11.02 -20.95
N LEU A 56 3.97 -10.85 -20.75
CA LEU A 56 2.95 -11.43 -21.63
C LEU A 56 2.60 -10.52 -22.79
N ASP A 57 3.28 -9.39 -22.89
CA ASP A 57 3.16 -8.46 -24.02
C ASP A 57 1.73 -7.89 -24.17
N VAL A 58 1.03 -7.70 -23.05
CA VAL A 58 -0.32 -7.14 -23.06
C VAL A 58 -0.35 -5.66 -22.74
N PHE A 59 0.78 -5.11 -22.29
CA PHE A 59 0.95 -3.66 -22.08
C PHE A 59 1.76 -3.07 -23.22
N ALA A 60 1.33 -1.92 -23.72
CA ALA A 60 2.20 -1.10 -24.54
C ALA A 60 3.38 -0.63 -23.70
N PRO A 61 4.58 -0.41 -24.27
CA PRO A 61 5.75 0.03 -23.51
C PRO A 61 5.48 1.29 -22.68
N GLU A 62 4.71 2.26 -23.23
CA GLU A 62 4.37 3.48 -22.51
C GLU A 62 3.48 3.19 -21.28
N ASP A 63 2.55 2.27 -21.41
CA ASP A 63 1.65 1.89 -20.32
C ASP A 63 2.41 1.19 -19.21
N TYR A 64 3.36 0.34 -19.57
CA TYR A 64 4.22 -0.33 -18.61
C TYR A 64 5.05 0.71 -17.82
N GLU A 65 5.69 1.64 -18.54
CA GLU A 65 6.50 2.68 -17.92
C GLU A 65 5.65 3.56 -16.99
N PHE A 66 4.46 3.93 -17.43
CA PHE A 66 3.55 4.74 -16.62
C PHE A 66 3.17 4.02 -15.33
N SER A 67 2.72 2.78 -15.44
CA SER A 67 2.32 1.97 -14.29
C SER A 67 3.48 1.79 -13.31
N ARG A 68 4.65 1.43 -13.83
CA ARG A 68 5.84 1.22 -13.02
C ARG A 68 6.23 2.48 -12.27
N ASN A 69 6.23 3.62 -12.95
CA ASN A 69 6.60 4.90 -12.33
C ASN A 69 5.62 5.30 -11.22
N GLN A 70 4.32 5.10 -11.45
CA GLN A 70 3.29 5.39 -10.44
C GLN A 70 3.47 4.50 -9.21
N LEU A 71 3.73 3.21 -9.42
CA LEU A 71 3.92 2.28 -8.32
C LEU A 71 5.20 2.57 -7.54
N MET A 72 6.26 3.00 -8.21
CA MET A 72 7.49 3.43 -7.53
C MET A 72 7.26 4.66 -6.66
N GLU A 73 6.50 5.64 -7.17
CA GLU A 73 6.13 6.82 -6.39
C GLU A 73 5.34 6.44 -5.15
N LEU A 74 4.33 5.58 -5.31
CA LEU A 74 3.52 5.09 -4.20
C LEU A 74 4.38 4.36 -3.17
N THR A 75 5.32 3.55 -3.62
CA THR A 75 6.23 2.82 -2.73
C THR A 75 7.02 3.79 -1.87
N LYS A 76 7.56 4.86 -2.47
CA LYS A 76 8.32 5.88 -1.74
C LYS A 76 7.44 6.63 -0.75
N MET A 77 6.25 7.03 -1.18
CA MET A 77 5.33 7.79 -0.34
C MET A 77 4.88 6.98 0.86
N ILE A 78 4.48 5.72 0.62
CA ILE A 78 4.03 4.83 1.69
C ILE A 78 5.18 4.52 2.64
N GLY A 79 6.37 4.27 2.11
CA GLY A 79 7.56 4.01 2.93
C GLY A 79 7.90 5.18 3.84
N SER A 80 7.86 6.41 3.30
CA SER A 80 8.11 7.62 4.07
C SER A 80 7.05 7.82 5.15
N LEU A 81 5.79 7.55 4.82
CA LEU A 81 4.69 7.69 5.75
C LEU A 81 4.81 6.67 6.89
N ILE A 82 5.13 5.42 6.56
CA ILE A 82 5.37 4.38 7.58
C ILE A 82 6.47 4.82 8.53
N SER A 83 7.60 5.29 8.01
CA SER A 83 8.70 5.77 8.83
C SER A 83 8.28 6.93 9.73
N SER A 84 7.52 7.86 9.18
CA SER A 84 7.01 9.01 9.95
C SER A 84 6.10 8.57 11.08
N ILE A 85 5.17 7.64 10.82
CA ILE A 85 4.27 7.13 11.83
C ILE A 85 5.04 6.40 12.93
N GLN A 86 6.02 5.59 12.54
CA GLN A 86 6.85 4.85 13.51
C GLN A 86 7.62 5.78 14.41
N ARG A 87 8.19 6.85 13.86
CA ARG A 87 8.88 7.86 14.67
C ARG A 87 7.90 8.56 15.61
N SER A 88 6.71 8.87 15.12
CA SER A 88 5.69 9.52 15.93
C SER A 88 5.28 8.64 17.12
N ILE A 89 5.11 7.33 16.89
CA ILE A 89 4.80 6.38 17.96
C ILE A 89 5.99 6.29 18.93
N GLY A 90 7.22 6.24 18.40
CA GLY A 90 8.43 6.16 19.21
C GLY A 90 8.63 7.36 20.11
N ASN A 91 8.06 8.51 19.77
CA ASN A 91 8.18 9.74 20.55
C ASN A 91 7.06 9.92 21.56
N LEU A 92 6.07 8.99 21.60
CA LEU A 92 5.00 9.06 22.59
C LEU A 92 5.50 8.67 23.97
N SER A 93 4.86 9.25 25.00
CA SER A 93 5.11 8.82 26.38
C SER A 93 4.59 7.39 26.57
N PRO A 94 5.05 6.66 27.61
CA PRO A 94 4.54 5.32 27.86
C PRO A 94 3.01 5.25 27.97
N ALA A 95 2.38 6.25 28.61
CA ALA A 95 0.94 6.29 28.73
C ALA A 95 0.26 6.47 27.37
N GLU A 96 0.82 7.34 26.52
CA GLU A 96 0.29 7.57 25.18
C GLU A 96 0.44 6.34 24.29
N ARG A 97 1.54 5.60 24.45
CA ARG A 97 1.74 4.36 23.71
C ARG A 97 0.72 3.30 24.11
N ASP A 98 0.44 3.20 25.40
CA ASP A 98 -0.55 2.26 25.90
C ASP A 98 -1.92 2.54 25.29
N ASP A 99 -2.31 3.82 25.21
CA ASP A 99 -3.57 4.22 24.59
C ASP A 99 -3.62 3.83 23.11
N VAL A 100 -2.51 4.02 22.40
CA VAL A 100 -2.42 3.67 20.98
C VAL A 100 -2.53 2.16 20.78
N ASP A 101 -1.83 1.39 21.62
CA ASP A 101 -1.76 -0.07 21.50
C ASP A 101 -3.04 -0.76 21.95
N MET A 102 -3.81 -0.13 22.82
CA MET A 102 -5.04 -0.71 23.34
C MET A 102 -6.22 -0.61 22.36
N ASP A 103 -6.14 0.29 21.38
CA ASP A 103 -7.22 0.42 20.40
C ASP A 103 -7.28 -0.82 19.53
N PRO A 104 -8.48 -1.36 19.29
CA PRO A 104 -8.60 -2.56 18.46
C PRO A 104 -8.22 -2.27 17.01
N VAL A 105 -7.52 -3.23 16.41
CA VAL A 105 -7.18 -3.18 15.00
C VAL A 105 -8.16 -4.08 14.27
N LEU A 106 -9.37 -3.64 14.15
CA LEU A 106 -10.45 -4.39 13.52
C LEU A 106 -10.80 -5.67 14.25
#